data_25cdec4d8895e652e053735ede749a7a
#
_entry.id   25cdec4d8895e652e053735ede749a7a
#
_cell.length_a   1.000
_cell.length_b   1.000
_cell.length_c   1.000
_cell.angle_alpha   90.00
_cell.angle_beta   90.00
_cell.angle_gamma   90.00
#
_symmetry.space_group_name_H-M   'P 1'
#
loop_
_entity.id
_entity.type
_entity.pdbx_description
1 polymer ?
#
loop_
_entity_poly.entity_id
_entity_poly.type
_entity_poly.pdbx_seq_one_letter_code
_entity_poly.pdbx_strand_id
1 'polypeptide(L)'
;NLDAGKKFHSEYEGVRIPLFEEVLRQFAGKVVMNIHIKSIGGPVLKNQIMEERGQELMEIYTENKPLQMPLREQEPMVLKDLEDREIPAYDENTFQKILQLLDKYQCRDMVYITGEKDVLETALKMAPDIKRCCLEGHMNYSIVENAIRYQCSRVQFCKLFLTRSMIDKAHAKGMICNLFWSDDAEEAKAFFDMGIDVILTNHFLKTSGID
;
A
#
# COMPACT_ATOMS: atom_id res chain seq x y z
N ASN A 1 -10.40 -24.90 3.02
CA ASN A 1 -11.42 -23.96 3.53
C ASN A 1 -10.95 -23.41 4.87
N LEU A 2 -10.46 -22.16 4.88
CA LEU A 2 -10.11 -21.46 6.11
C LEU A 2 -11.36 -20.72 6.60
N ASP A 3 -11.78 -21.02 7.83
CA ASP A 3 -12.81 -20.28 8.54
C ASP A 3 -12.18 -19.01 9.13
N ALA A 4 -12.35 -17.87 8.47
CA ALA A 4 -11.80 -16.60 8.92
C ALA A 4 -12.54 -16.07 10.15
N GLY A 5 -13.82 -16.37 10.29
CA GLY A 5 -14.65 -15.86 11.37
C GLY A 5 -14.34 -16.46 12.73
N LYS A 6 -14.04 -17.75 12.78
CA LYS A 6 -13.75 -18.47 14.03
C LYS A 6 -12.61 -17.86 14.87
N LYS A 7 -11.66 -17.16 14.21
CA LYS A 7 -10.53 -16.52 14.87
C LYS A 7 -10.89 -15.18 15.53
N PHE A 8 -11.90 -14.49 15.02
CA PHE A 8 -12.21 -13.11 15.42
C PHE A 8 -13.40 -13.02 16.40
N HIS A 9 -14.54 -13.58 16.02
CA HIS A 9 -15.72 -13.55 16.87
C HIS A 9 -16.70 -14.66 16.48
N SER A 10 -17.43 -15.24 17.45
CA SER A 10 -18.36 -16.36 17.21
C SER A 10 -19.48 -16.04 16.22
N GLU A 11 -19.89 -14.79 16.08
CA GLU A 11 -20.90 -14.36 15.10
C GLU A 11 -20.46 -14.53 13.64
N TYR A 12 -19.14 -14.61 13.41
CA TYR A 12 -18.54 -14.81 12.07
C TYR A 12 -18.11 -16.26 11.82
N GLU A 13 -18.45 -17.19 12.70
CA GLU A 13 -18.14 -18.61 12.51
C GLU A 13 -18.75 -19.11 11.20
N GLY A 14 -17.96 -19.82 10.38
CA GLY A 14 -18.36 -20.27 9.07
C GLY A 14 -18.09 -19.29 7.91
N VAL A 15 -17.69 -18.04 8.22
CA VAL A 15 -17.34 -17.05 7.18
C VAL A 15 -15.99 -17.44 6.56
N ARG A 16 -16.00 -17.74 5.27
CA ARG A 16 -14.79 -18.08 4.51
C ARG A 16 -14.16 -16.85 3.85
N ILE A 17 -12.85 -16.93 3.63
CA ILE A 17 -12.15 -15.94 2.81
C ILE A 17 -12.66 -16.08 1.37
N PRO A 18 -13.15 -15.01 0.73
CA PRO A 18 -13.62 -15.08 -0.65
C PRO A 18 -12.46 -15.40 -1.61
N LEU A 19 -12.77 -16.12 -2.67
CA LEU A 19 -11.82 -16.27 -3.77
C LEU A 19 -11.69 -14.96 -4.53
N PHE A 20 -10.50 -14.69 -5.08
CA PHE A 20 -10.25 -13.48 -5.86
C PHE A 20 -11.27 -13.35 -7.02
N GLU A 21 -11.61 -14.45 -7.67
CA GLU A 21 -12.63 -14.46 -8.74
C GLU A 21 -14.02 -14.02 -8.25
N GLU A 22 -14.40 -14.34 -7.03
CA GLU A 22 -15.67 -13.91 -6.46
C GLU A 22 -15.70 -12.40 -6.22
N VAL A 23 -14.55 -11.83 -5.78
CA VAL A 23 -14.38 -10.39 -5.66
C VAL A 23 -14.51 -9.71 -7.03
N LEU A 24 -13.83 -10.22 -8.04
CA LEU A 24 -13.92 -9.67 -9.40
C LEU A 24 -15.34 -9.74 -9.96
N ARG A 25 -16.06 -10.86 -9.77
CA ARG A 25 -17.46 -10.99 -10.19
C ARG A 25 -18.36 -9.90 -9.61
N GLN A 26 -18.07 -9.46 -8.40
CA GLN A 26 -18.87 -8.44 -7.72
C GLN A 26 -18.48 -7.02 -8.10
N PHE A 27 -17.18 -6.72 -8.26
CA PHE A 27 -16.65 -5.37 -8.31
C PHE A 27 -16.01 -4.96 -9.64
N ALA A 28 -15.65 -5.91 -10.53
CA ALA A 28 -15.05 -5.58 -11.82
C ALA A 28 -15.94 -4.63 -12.63
N GLY A 29 -15.33 -3.57 -13.17
CA GLY A 29 -16.03 -2.53 -13.94
C GLY A 29 -16.89 -1.56 -13.12
N LYS A 30 -16.98 -1.74 -11.79
CA LYS A 30 -17.78 -0.86 -10.92
C LYS A 30 -16.94 0.08 -10.08
N VAL A 31 -15.75 -0.34 -9.70
CA VAL A 31 -14.81 0.42 -8.87
C VAL A 31 -13.39 0.23 -9.35
N VAL A 32 -12.52 1.20 -9.06
CA VAL A 32 -11.07 1.00 -9.23
C VAL A 32 -10.56 0.18 -8.07
N MET A 33 -9.94 -0.98 -8.36
CA MET A 33 -9.49 -1.91 -7.33
C MET A 33 -7.98 -1.79 -7.09
N ASN A 34 -7.61 -1.65 -5.81
CA ASN A 34 -6.24 -1.84 -5.35
C ASN A 34 -6.00 -3.33 -5.07
N ILE A 35 -5.18 -3.97 -5.88
CA ILE A 35 -4.80 -5.37 -5.68
C ILE A 35 -3.45 -5.41 -4.98
N HIS A 36 -3.48 -5.52 -3.65
CA HIS A 36 -2.26 -5.63 -2.87
C HIS A 36 -1.77 -7.09 -2.83
N ILE A 37 -0.69 -7.36 -3.55
CA ILE A 37 -0.03 -8.67 -3.56
C ILE A 37 1.09 -8.64 -2.52
N LYS A 38 1.05 -9.59 -1.58
CA LYS A 38 2.05 -9.67 -0.52
C LYS A 38 3.36 -10.25 -1.03
N SER A 39 4.46 -9.57 -0.74
CA SER A 39 5.81 -10.02 -1.03
C SER A 39 6.15 -11.32 -0.27
N ILE A 40 6.93 -12.19 -0.90
CA ILE A 40 7.51 -13.38 -0.25
C ILE A 40 8.60 -12.96 0.74
N GLY A 41 9.33 -11.90 0.42
CA GLY A 41 10.42 -11.37 1.25
C GLY A 41 9.98 -10.63 2.51
N GLY A 42 8.74 -10.15 2.54
CA GLY A 42 8.23 -9.29 3.61
C GLY A 42 8.93 -7.92 3.68
N PRO A 43 8.34 -6.95 4.39
CA PRO A 43 8.92 -5.62 4.53
C PRO A 43 10.22 -5.68 5.36
N VAL A 44 11.18 -4.86 4.97
CA VAL A 44 12.42 -4.67 5.75
C VAL A 44 12.21 -3.51 6.72
N LEU A 45 11.92 -3.87 7.97
CA LEU A 45 11.72 -2.92 9.08
C LEU A 45 13.04 -2.54 9.74
N LYS A 46 13.91 -1.83 9.02
CA LYS A 46 15.09 -1.25 9.67
C LYS A 46 15.36 0.13 9.10
N ASN A 47 15.15 1.13 9.89
CA ASN A 47 15.70 2.44 9.69
C ASN A 47 15.99 3.09 11.06
N GLN A 48 16.78 4.14 11.02
CA GLN A 48 17.22 4.85 12.21
C GLN A 48 16.04 5.35 13.06
N ILE A 49 14.94 5.74 12.44
CA ILE A 49 13.75 6.20 13.17
C ILE A 49 13.11 5.07 13.97
N MET A 50 13.04 3.86 13.42
CA MET A 50 12.53 2.71 14.17
C MET A 50 13.44 2.34 15.33
N GLU A 51 14.76 2.54 15.19
CA GLU A 51 15.70 2.33 16.28
C GLU A 51 15.55 3.40 17.38
N GLU A 52 15.36 4.67 16.99
CA GLU A 52 15.25 5.80 17.93
C GLU A 52 13.87 5.95 18.57
N ARG A 53 12.81 5.66 17.82
CA ARG A 53 11.40 5.91 18.18
C ARG A 53 10.51 4.68 18.03
N GLY A 54 11.08 3.48 17.94
CA GLY A 54 10.36 2.28 17.57
C GLY A 54 9.15 2.00 18.47
N GLN A 55 9.29 2.18 19.79
CA GLN A 55 8.19 1.92 20.71
C GLN A 55 7.02 2.89 20.48
N GLU A 56 7.27 4.19 20.40
CA GLU A 56 6.26 5.22 20.12
C GLU A 56 5.54 4.97 18.78
N LEU A 57 6.31 4.69 17.74
CA LEU A 57 5.76 4.41 16.40
C LEU A 57 4.93 3.13 16.38
N MET A 58 5.36 2.10 17.12
CA MET A 58 4.61 0.85 17.25
C MET A 58 3.31 1.04 18.03
N GLU A 59 3.28 1.89 19.04
CA GLU A 59 2.05 2.24 19.76
C GLU A 59 1.06 2.95 18.82
N ILE A 60 1.51 3.97 18.08
CA ILE A 60 0.67 4.65 17.08
C ILE A 60 0.14 3.65 16.05
N TYR A 61 1.01 2.76 15.55
CA TYR A 61 0.65 1.77 14.56
C TYR A 61 -0.34 0.73 15.09
N THR A 62 -0.10 0.20 16.29
CA THR A 62 -0.93 -0.88 16.88
C THR A 62 -2.27 -0.37 17.37
N GLU A 63 -2.29 0.81 17.98
CA GLU A 63 -3.49 1.41 18.56
C GLU A 63 -4.23 2.32 17.58
N ASN A 64 -3.72 2.45 16.36
CA ASN A 64 -4.29 3.31 15.31
C ASN A 64 -4.53 4.77 15.78
N LYS A 65 -3.58 5.30 16.55
CA LYS A 65 -3.65 6.68 17.03
C LYS A 65 -3.37 7.69 15.91
N PRO A 66 -4.05 8.83 15.89
CA PRO A 66 -3.69 9.93 15.01
C PRO A 66 -2.26 10.42 15.28
N LEU A 67 -1.56 10.81 14.21
CA LEU A 67 -0.25 11.42 14.33
C LEU A 67 -0.37 12.87 14.81
N GLN A 68 0.63 13.33 15.57
CA GLN A 68 0.77 14.76 15.81
C GLN A 68 1.27 15.45 14.54
N MET A 69 0.46 16.37 14.02
CA MET A 69 0.84 17.23 12.89
C MET A 69 1.49 18.53 13.40
N PRO A 70 2.46 19.14 12.67
CA PRO A 70 2.91 18.80 11.32
C PRO A 70 3.93 17.64 11.29
N LEU A 71 3.91 16.92 10.18
CA LEU A 71 4.92 15.91 9.88
C LEU A 71 6.28 16.58 9.57
N ARG A 72 7.34 15.76 9.55
CA ARG A 72 8.70 16.22 9.20
C ARG A 72 8.70 16.89 7.82
N GLU A 73 9.41 18.01 7.71
CA GLU A 73 9.59 18.69 6.42
C GLU A 73 10.72 18.09 5.59
N GLN A 74 11.75 17.50 6.24
CA GLN A 74 12.94 16.96 5.58
C GLN A 74 13.02 15.44 5.72
N GLU A 75 13.51 14.82 4.66
CA GLU A 75 13.79 13.38 4.65
C GLU A 75 14.97 13.08 5.57
N PRO A 76 14.85 12.12 6.49
CA PRO A 76 16.01 11.60 7.19
C PRO A 76 16.91 10.83 6.23
N MET A 77 18.16 10.61 6.60
CA MET A 77 19.10 9.84 5.82
C MET A 77 18.60 8.41 5.65
N VAL A 78 18.47 7.97 4.40
CA VAL A 78 18.07 6.58 4.06
C VAL A 78 19.23 5.63 4.41
N LEU A 79 18.93 4.54 5.09
CA LEU A 79 19.90 3.48 5.36
C LEU A 79 20.10 2.64 4.09
N LYS A 80 21.31 2.73 3.50
CA LYS A 80 21.64 2.07 2.22
C LYS A 80 21.60 0.55 2.28
N ASP A 81 21.83 -0.04 3.44
CA ASP A 81 21.94 -1.49 3.65
C ASP A 81 20.66 -2.28 3.33
N LEU A 82 19.57 -1.58 3.04
CA LEU A 82 18.27 -2.19 2.76
C LEU A 82 18.02 -2.43 1.27
N GLU A 83 18.81 -1.81 0.40
CA GLU A 83 18.62 -1.91 -1.05
C GLU A 83 19.18 -3.21 -1.65
N ASP A 84 20.15 -3.85 -0.99
CA ASP A 84 20.91 -5.00 -1.53
C ASP A 84 20.36 -6.37 -1.09
N ARG A 85 19.18 -6.41 -0.48
CA ARG A 85 18.58 -7.68 -0.09
C ARG A 85 18.15 -8.47 -1.32
N GLU A 86 18.72 -9.67 -1.50
CA GLU A 86 18.20 -10.63 -2.46
C GLU A 86 16.81 -11.13 -1.99
N ILE A 87 15.79 -10.75 -2.71
CA ILE A 87 14.43 -11.25 -2.52
C ILE A 87 14.13 -12.17 -3.69
N PRO A 88 13.67 -13.41 -3.46
CA PRO A 88 13.23 -14.29 -4.53
C PRO A 88 12.17 -13.61 -5.38
N ALA A 89 12.23 -13.80 -6.71
CA ALA A 89 11.20 -13.31 -7.62
C ALA A 89 9.82 -13.87 -7.22
N TYR A 90 8.78 -13.07 -7.39
CA TYR A 90 7.42 -13.53 -7.19
C TYR A 90 7.07 -14.63 -8.19
N ASP A 91 6.26 -15.62 -7.77
CA ASP A 91 5.92 -16.76 -8.63
C ASP A 91 5.12 -16.33 -9.87
N GLU A 92 5.76 -16.44 -11.03
CA GLU A 92 5.18 -16.05 -12.33
C GLU A 92 3.91 -16.85 -12.66
N ASN A 93 3.80 -18.12 -12.25
CA ASN A 93 2.61 -18.92 -12.50
C ASN A 93 1.42 -18.40 -11.70
N THR A 94 1.63 -18.02 -10.45
CA THR A 94 0.59 -17.39 -9.64
C THR A 94 0.20 -16.02 -10.20
N PHE A 95 1.19 -15.23 -10.62
CA PHE A 95 0.93 -13.92 -11.22
C PHE A 95 0.15 -14.06 -12.52
N GLN A 96 0.48 -15.04 -13.38
CA GLN A 96 -0.24 -15.33 -14.62
C GLN A 96 -1.72 -15.67 -14.37
N LYS A 97 -2.03 -16.41 -13.28
CA LYS A 97 -3.44 -16.70 -12.92
C LYS A 97 -4.19 -15.43 -12.54
N ILE A 98 -3.55 -14.49 -11.87
CA ILE A 98 -4.15 -13.17 -11.58
C ILE A 98 -4.48 -12.46 -12.89
N LEU A 99 -3.53 -12.40 -13.82
CA LEU A 99 -3.73 -11.75 -15.12
C LEU A 99 -4.88 -12.39 -15.92
N GLN A 100 -4.94 -13.72 -15.96
CA GLN A 100 -6.03 -14.46 -16.62
C GLN A 100 -7.40 -14.11 -16.04
N LEU A 101 -7.51 -13.92 -14.73
CA LEU A 101 -8.75 -13.50 -14.10
C LEU A 101 -9.09 -12.04 -14.45
N LEU A 102 -8.12 -11.13 -14.47
CA LEU A 102 -8.34 -9.75 -14.88
C LEU A 102 -8.81 -9.65 -16.35
N ASP A 103 -8.24 -10.49 -17.22
CA ASP A 103 -8.65 -10.60 -18.62
C ASP A 103 -10.07 -11.15 -18.76
N LYS A 104 -10.37 -12.23 -18.03
CA LYS A 104 -11.70 -12.84 -18.01
C LYS A 104 -12.79 -11.84 -17.64
N TYR A 105 -12.51 -10.94 -16.69
CA TYR A 105 -13.45 -9.92 -16.22
C TYR A 105 -13.27 -8.57 -16.91
N GLN A 106 -12.37 -8.45 -17.89
CA GLN A 106 -12.10 -7.26 -18.70
C GLN A 106 -11.90 -6.00 -17.84
N CYS A 107 -11.08 -6.09 -16.79
CA CYS A 107 -10.93 -5.03 -15.79
C CYS A 107 -9.49 -4.55 -15.54
N ARG A 108 -8.55 -4.84 -16.48
CA ARG A 108 -7.14 -4.40 -16.34
C ARG A 108 -6.99 -2.88 -16.19
N ASP A 109 -7.82 -2.10 -16.84
CA ASP A 109 -7.83 -0.63 -16.80
C ASP A 109 -8.41 -0.08 -15.50
N MET A 110 -9.19 -0.90 -14.78
CA MET A 110 -9.84 -0.57 -13.52
C MET A 110 -9.11 -1.15 -12.29
N VAL A 111 -7.85 -1.55 -12.46
CA VAL A 111 -7.04 -2.06 -11.35
C VAL A 111 -5.68 -1.38 -11.30
N TYR A 112 -5.06 -1.41 -10.14
CA TYR A 112 -3.63 -1.23 -9.99
C TYR A 112 -3.07 -2.24 -9.00
N ILE A 113 -1.84 -2.71 -9.28
CA ILE A 113 -1.16 -3.70 -8.44
C ILE A 113 -0.26 -2.96 -7.46
N THR A 114 -0.52 -3.16 -6.17
CA THR A 114 0.35 -2.68 -5.08
C THR A 114 1.24 -3.80 -4.60
N GLY A 115 2.52 -3.54 -4.45
CA GLY A 115 3.48 -4.53 -3.97
C GLY A 115 4.85 -3.94 -3.65
N GLU A 116 5.70 -4.82 -3.16
CA GLU A 116 7.13 -4.59 -2.93
C GLU A 116 7.95 -5.05 -4.14
N LYS A 117 9.28 -5.01 -4.04
CA LYS A 117 10.24 -5.27 -5.11
C LYS A 117 9.89 -6.48 -5.99
N ASP A 118 9.70 -7.66 -5.40
CA ASP A 118 9.45 -8.91 -6.13
C ASP A 118 8.18 -8.87 -6.99
N VAL A 119 7.10 -8.32 -6.42
CA VAL A 119 5.82 -8.15 -7.11
C VAL A 119 5.91 -7.08 -8.19
N LEU A 120 6.58 -5.95 -7.91
CA LEU A 120 6.69 -4.85 -8.87
C LEU A 120 7.55 -5.22 -10.08
N GLU A 121 8.67 -5.93 -9.88
CA GLU A 121 9.52 -6.45 -10.96
C GLU A 121 8.76 -7.46 -11.83
N THR A 122 8.03 -8.38 -11.20
CA THR A 122 7.20 -9.36 -11.93
C THR A 122 6.07 -8.68 -12.69
N ALA A 123 5.38 -7.70 -12.07
CA ALA A 123 4.32 -6.95 -12.73
C ALA A 123 4.85 -6.12 -13.93
N LEU A 124 6.01 -5.48 -13.77
CA LEU A 124 6.64 -4.72 -14.85
C LEU A 124 7.03 -5.63 -16.04
N LYS A 125 7.51 -6.84 -15.75
CA LYS A 125 7.89 -7.82 -16.76
C LYS A 125 6.68 -8.42 -17.49
N MET A 126 5.65 -8.84 -16.75
CA MET A 126 4.56 -9.65 -17.28
C MET A 126 3.34 -8.85 -17.73
N ALA A 127 3.12 -7.67 -17.18
CA ALA A 127 1.96 -6.82 -17.45
C ALA A 127 2.33 -5.33 -17.36
N PRO A 128 3.20 -4.83 -18.26
CA PRO A 128 3.65 -3.43 -18.22
C PRO A 128 2.50 -2.42 -18.42
N ASP A 129 1.40 -2.85 -19.01
CA ASP A 129 0.16 -2.09 -19.24
C ASP A 129 -0.63 -1.85 -17.96
N ILE A 130 -0.55 -2.73 -16.96
CA ILE A 130 -1.27 -2.57 -15.70
C ILE A 130 -0.56 -1.53 -14.82
N LYS A 131 -1.32 -0.59 -14.28
CA LYS A 131 -0.83 0.41 -13.34
C LYS A 131 -0.23 -0.24 -12.10
N ARG A 132 0.90 0.27 -11.63
CA ARG A 132 1.59 -0.19 -10.42
C ARG A 132 1.59 0.88 -9.36
N CYS A 133 1.49 0.45 -8.10
CA CYS A 133 1.60 1.26 -6.91
C CYS A 133 2.74 0.74 -6.04
N CYS A 134 3.75 1.56 -5.81
CA CYS A 134 4.93 1.18 -5.05
C CYS A 134 4.63 1.09 -3.56
N LEU A 135 5.06 -0.01 -2.93
CA LEU A 135 5.13 -0.18 -1.47
C LEU A 135 6.58 -0.39 -1.01
N GLU A 136 7.50 -0.70 -1.92
CA GLU A 136 8.92 -0.88 -1.61
C GLU A 136 9.53 0.40 -1.02
N GLY A 137 10.16 0.28 0.15
CA GLY A 137 10.77 1.41 0.85
C GLY A 137 9.81 2.28 1.65
N HIS A 138 8.56 1.84 1.89
CA HIS A 138 7.56 2.60 2.63
C HIS A 138 7.91 2.83 4.12
N MET A 139 8.89 2.11 4.65
CA MET A 139 9.36 2.22 6.04
C MET A 139 10.80 2.74 6.17
N ASN A 140 11.41 3.17 5.07
CA ASN A 140 12.79 3.67 5.08
C ASN A 140 12.98 4.93 4.23
N TYR A 141 11.90 5.61 3.85
CA TYR A 141 11.87 6.83 3.03
C TYR A 141 12.38 6.70 1.59
N SER A 142 12.69 5.49 1.09
CA SER A 142 13.14 5.28 -0.29
C SER A 142 12.01 4.99 -1.30
N ILE A 143 10.76 5.07 -0.85
CA ILE A 143 9.60 4.64 -1.63
C ILE A 143 9.43 5.39 -2.96
N VAL A 144 9.74 6.70 -3.01
CA VAL A 144 9.58 7.49 -4.24
C VAL A 144 10.62 7.11 -5.28
N GLU A 145 11.87 6.86 -4.87
CA GLU A 145 12.95 6.36 -5.73
C GLU A 145 12.60 4.99 -6.29
N ASN A 146 12.08 4.11 -5.46
CA ASN A 146 11.64 2.78 -5.87
C ASN A 146 10.43 2.86 -6.81
N ALA A 147 9.47 3.77 -6.55
CA ALA A 147 8.36 4.01 -7.47
C ALA A 147 8.83 4.44 -8.86
N ILE A 148 9.85 5.30 -8.94
CA ILE A 148 10.47 5.69 -10.21
C ILE A 148 11.15 4.49 -10.86
N ARG A 149 11.96 3.73 -10.12
CA ARG A 149 12.67 2.53 -10.60
C ARG A 149 11.73 1.51 -11.23
N TYR A 150 10.60 1.22 -10.56
CA TYR A 150 9.61 0.25 -11.04
C TYR A 150 8.53 0.84 -11.93
N GLN A 151 8.71 2.07 -12.41
CA GLN A 151 7.76 2.76 -13.30
C GLN A 151 6.33 2.75 -12.76
N CYS A 152 6.18 3.02 -11.47
CA CYS A 152 4.88 3.07 -10.81
C CYS A 152 4.18 4.39 -11.12
N SER A 153 2.86 4.36 -11.31
CA SER A 153 2.00 5.54 -11.44
C SER A 153 1.43 5.99 -10.09
N ARG A 154 1.66 5.21 -9.05
CA ARG A 154 1.19 5.47 -7.68
C ARG A 154 2.26 5.09 -6.67
N VAL A 155 2.18 5.70 -5.51
CA VAL A 155 3.01 5.40 -4.36
C VAL A 155 2.13 5.24 -3.13
N GLN A 156 2.39 4.20 -2.30
CA GLN A 156 1.59 3.86 -1.12
C GLN A 156 2.36 4.20 0.15
N PHE A 157 2.27 5.43 0.61
CA PHE A 157 2.97 5.90 1.80
C PHE A 157 2.45 5.27 3.09
N CYS A 158 3.37 4.97 4.00
CA CYS A 158 3.05 4.71 5.40
C CYS A 158 2.98 6.05 6.15
N LYS A 159 1.92 6.29 6.91
CA LYS A 159 1.75 7.57 7.65
C LYS A 159 2.88 7.87 8.61
N LEU A 160 3.59 6.85 9.11
CA LEU A 160 4.71 7.00 10.05
C LEU A 160 6.02 7.44 9.38
N PHE A 161 6.14 7.22 8.07
CA PHE A 161 7.37 7.40 7.29
C PHE A 161 7.14 8.30 6.08
N LEU A 162 6.45 9.41 6.30
CA LEU A 162 6.07 10.36 5.27
C LEU A 162 6.66 11.73 5.57
N THR A 163 7.11 12.41 4.52
CA THR A 163 7.49 13.82 4.56
C THR A 163 6.77 14.60 3.46
N ARG A 164 6.63 15.91 3.63
CA ARG A 164 6.07 16.79 2.59
C ARG A 164 6.88 16.71 1.30
N SER A 165 8.22 16.70 1.41
CA SER A 165 9.11 16.64 0.24
C SER A 165 8.91 15.37 -0.60
N MET A 166 8.58 14.24 0.04
CA MET A 166 8.28 12.98 -0.69
C MET A 166 7.00 13.09 -1.50
N ILE A 167 5.97 13.74 -0.98
CA ILE A 167 4.71 14.00 -1.72
C ILE A 167 5.01 14.89 -2.93
N ASP A 168 5.69 16.01 -2.70
CA ASP A 168 6.02 16.96 -3.77
C ASP A 168 6.87 16.30 -4.87
N LYS A 169 7.82 15.45 -4.51
CA LYS A 169 8.66 14.68 -5.44
C LYS A 169 7.85 13.67 -6.25
N ALA A 170 6.92 12.95 -5.62
CA ALA A 170 6.04 12.01 -6.30
C ALA A 170 5.12 12.74 -7.29
N HIS A 171 4.51 13.85 -6.90
CA HIS A 171 3.67 14.68 -7.76
C HIS A 171 4.47 15.28 -8.93
N ALA A 172 5.72 15.72 -8.71
CA ALA A 172 6.59 16.20 -9.79
C ALA A 172 6.89 15.13 -10.85
N LYS A 173 6.68 13.84 -10.52
CA LYS A 173 6.76 12.70 -11.45
C LYS A 173 5.39 12.24 -11.96
N GLY A 174 4.32 12.96 -11.67
CA GLY A 174 2.96 12.62 -12.09
C GLY A 174 2.36 11.41 -11.38
N MET A 175 2.88 11.04 -10.21
CA MET A 175 2.36 9.93 -9.43
C MET A 175 1.19 10.37 -8.55
N ILE A 176 0.26 9.45 -8.32
CA ILE A 176 -0.81 9.60 -7.33
C ILE A 176 -0.30 9.10 -5.98
N CYS A 177 -0.46 9.91 -4.94
CA CYS A 177 0.00 9.64 -3.59
C CYS A 177 -1.11 9.00 -2.75
N ASN A 178 -1.00 7.68 -2.55
CA ASN A 178 -1.85 6.96 -1.62
C ASN A 178 -1.19 6.94 -0.23
N LEU A 179 -2.01 6.91 0.83
CA LEU A 179 -1.57 6.77 2.21
C LEU A 179 -2.28 5.60 2.88
N PHE A 180 -1.56 4.79 3.65
CA PHE A 180 -2.15 3.87 4.61
C PHE A 180 -1.64 4.21 6.02
N TRP A 181 -2.49 4.33 6.95
CA TRP A 181 -3.94 4.47 6.92
C TRP A 181 -4.35 5.60 7.85
N SER A 182 -5.55 6.13 7.70
CA SER A 182 -6.15 6.99 8.73
C SER A 182 -7.61 6.62 8.91
N ASP A 183 -8.01 6.48 10.19
CA ASP A 183 -9.37 6.23 10.63
C ASP A 183 -9.93 7.43 11.41
N ASP A 184 -9.23 8.55 11.35
CA ASP A 184 -9.58 9.82 11.97
C ASP A 184 -9.81 10.90 10.92
N ALA A 185 -10.93 11.65 11.01
CA ALA A 185 -11.31 12.60 10.00
C ALA A 185 -10.41 13.85 9.97
N GLU A 186 -9.93 14.32 11.14
CA GLU A 186 -9.05 15.49 11.21
C GLU A 186 -7.66 15.14 10.69
N GLU A 187 -7.13 13.96 11.06
CA GLU A 187 -5.88 13.44 10.53
C GLU A 187 -5.97 13.27 9.00
N ALA A 188 -7.04 12.65 8.50
CA ALA A 188 -7.25 12.46 7.06
C ALA A 188 -7.29 13.80 6.32
N LYS A 189 -8.01 14.80 6.86
CA LYS A 189 -8.04 16.15 6.30
C LYS A 189 -6.64 16.75 6.25
N ALA A 190 -5.86 16.64 7.31
CA ALA A 190 -4.49 17.17 7.35
C ALA A 190 -3.61 16.51 6.28
N PHE A 191 -3.75 15.21 6.02
CA PHE A 191 -3.02 14.53 4.94
C PHE A 191 -3.47 15.00 3.55
N PHE A 192 -4.77 15.23 3.32
CA PHE A 192 -5.25 15.82 2.07
C PHE A 192 -4.70 17.26 1.87
N ASP A 193 -4.69 18.07 2.93
CA ASP A 193 -4.11 19.42 2.89
C ASP A 193 -2.59 19.40 2.62
N MET A 194 -1.91 18.30 2.95
CA MET A 194 -0.51 18.05 2.59
C MET A 194 -0.31 17.60 1.14
N GLY A 195 -1.35 17.19 0.43
CA GLY A 195 -1.28 16.73 -0.95
C GLY A 195 -1.38 15.21 -1.12
N ILE A 196 -1.82 14.46 -0.11
CA ILE A 196 -2.21 13.07 -0.32
C ILE A 196 -3.48 13.02 -1.16
N ASP A 197 -3.51 12.14 -2.17
CA ASP A 197 -4.63 12.02 -3.12
C ASP A 197 -5.66 10.97 -2.67
N VAL A 198 -5.20 9.92 -1.98
CA VAL A 198 -6.05 8.79 -1.58
C VAL A 198 -5.64 8.29 -0.21
N ILE A 199 -6.60 8.10 0.67
CA ILE A 199 -6.38 7.54 2.01
C ILE A 199 -7.10 6.19 2.12
N LEU A 200 -6.37 5.16 2.59
CA LEU A 200 -6.94 3.90 3.01
C LEU A 200 -7.48 4.06 4.43
N THR A 201 -8.72 3.65 4.65
CA THR A 201 -9.37 3.71 5.95
C THR A 201 -10.18 2.45 6.22
N ASN A 202 -10.27 2.06 7.49
CA ASN A 202 -11.17 1.00 7.95
C ASN A 202 -12.59 1.54 8.26
N HIS A 203 -12.74 2.87 8.37
CA HIS A 203 -13.97 3.55 8.78
C HIS A 203 -14.36 4.66 7.80
N PHE A 204 -14.75 4.26 6.58
CA PHE A 204 -15.01 5.19 5.47
C PHE A 204 -15.99 6.31 5.85
N LEU A 205 -17.14 6.00 6.43
CA LEU A 205 -18.14 7.01 6.79
C LEU A 205 -17.58 8.04 7.79
N LYS A 206 -16.93 7.55 8.85
CA LYS A 206 -16.31 8.42 9.86
C LYS A 206 -15.22 9.31 9.26
N THR A 207 -14.37 8.74 8.39
CA THR A 207 -13.21 9.46 7.81
C THR A 207 -13.62 10.42 6.72
N SER A 208 -14.69 10.13 5.98
CA SER A 208 -15.19 10.99 4.89
C SER A 208 -16.01 12.19 5.38
N GLY A 209 -16.43 12.19 6.65
CA GLY A 209 -17.35 13.22 7.17
C GLY A 209 -18.75 13.16 6.55
N ILE A 210 -19.12 12.03 5.97
CA ILE A 210 -20.47 11.77 5.46
C ILE A 210 -21.24 11.10 6.58
N ASP A 211 -22.18 11.81 7.18
CA ASP A 211 -23.15 11.30 8.17
C ASP A 211 -24.28 10.49 7.52
#